data_7a6329699f202d0ea3cd63fef029e522
#
_entry.id   7a6329699f202d0ea3cd63fef029e522
#
_cell.length_a   1.000
_cell.length_b   1.000
_cell.length_c   1.000
_cell.angle_alpha   90.00
_cell.angle_beta   90.00
_cell.angle_gamma   90.00
#
_symmetry.space_group_name_H-M   'P 1'
#
loop_
_entity.id
_entity.type
_entity.pdbx_description
1 polymer ?
#
loop_
_entity_poly.entity_id
_entity_poly.type
_entity_poly.pdbx_seq_one_letter_code
_entity_poly.pdbx_strand_id
1 'polypeptide(L)'
;MAGYERLSAEWPGDIEPFPELDDPDLIEREINAWFTPYIFYERKSRGKYMELWTSCCGRHEGIELPPRTITPELSALADAKHNYKIHCPYCGRETLVKCLGRSGSRRTLTEYHPVVILQEQDGDLFVRAYWVVKNYEDADALHAPPLFNLVGAYHFTAGGARYYAHFYYHNKYEYAELTGKYDPKHEKIKEPFTTGGSYGCAQYEPYAVIGMEELDKSRFKYCEYTGFGYRQMDNWGGEQVEVHSGLMKYLALCSIYPQQVEMLIKTGWATIVSDMLYCRSKNAAAFNWESEVGGAAAFGLTKPEYRAVINSGRRSLKAIAEYKRLKKAGLCRDIDVVIDMERMYTDLADVRRACTTLNVKMEKLHSYIQKQGKQLTLRPFVNPPARALEWTLDYWNMVVQLGWDMTDSTVLFPKDIKAKHDTAAEELTAKRRREEDSVEAKKRALAEERLSRWRKKYNIEQDGYFIRIAESAKEIVHEGTVLKHCVAGYAQRHMDGQCTILFLRRCETPEDSLYTIEMRDDKLWQIHGYANEHVGGKSLPAPRNTMAWLLDPWLDWIRRGSPRSKDGKPKLKMKKEKTA
;
A
#
# COMPACT_ATOMS: atom_id res chain seq x y z
N MET A 1 -5.88 26.82 -10.06
CA MET A 1 -6.50 26.87 -8.72
C MET A 1 -6.72 28.34 -8.38
N ALA A 2 -7.91 28.70 -7.89
CA ALA A 2 -8.09 30.01 -7.31
C ALA A 2 -7.35 29.99 -5.95
N GLY A 3 -6.32 30.78 -5.81
CA GLY A 3 -5.58 30.92 -4.56
C GLY A 3 -6.04 32.17 -3.83
N TYR A 4 -6.15 32.09 -2.54
CA TYR A 4 -6.46 33.22 -1.68
C TYR A 4 -5.27 33.50 -0.79
N GLU A 5 -4.90 34.76 -0.68
CA GLU A 5 -3.85 35.17 0.25
C GLU A 5 -4.33 35.08 1.71
N ARG A 6 -5.64 35.17 1.90
CA ARG A 6 -6.31 35.17 3.23
C ARG A 6 -7.59 34.37 3.22
N LEU A 7 -7.97 33.82 4.37
CA LEU A 7 -9.26 33.10 4.58
C LEU A 7 -10.50 34.00 4.34
N SER A 8 -10.37 35.28 4.52
CA SER A 8 -11.43 36.28 4.30
C SER A 8 -11.60 36.69 2.84
N ALA A 9 -10.86 36.07 1.90
CA ALA A 9 -11.02 36.34 0.49
C ALA A 9 -12.40 35.86 -0.01
N GLU A 10 -12.94 36.56 -1.00
CA GLU A 10 -14.25 36.22 -1.57
C GLU A 10 -14.26 34.81 -2.18
N TRP A 11 -15.37 34.12 -2.01
CA TRP A 11 -15.60 32.82 -2.62
C TRP A 11 -15.71 32.92 -4.15
N PRO A 12 -15.34 31.87 -4.88
CA PRO A 12 -15.65 31.79 -6.31
C PRO A 12 -17.16 31.94 -6.52
N GLY A 13 -17.56 32.76 -7.51
CA GLY A 13 -18.93 33.23 -7.68
C GLY A 13 -20.03 32.18 -7.86
N ASP A 14 -19.66 30.91 -8.03
CA ASP A 14 -20.59 29.79 -8.21
C ASP A 14 -20.86 29.02 -6.92
N ILE A 15 -20.22 29.38 -5.81
CA ILE A 15 -20.37 28.70 -4.51
C ILE A 15 -21.41 29.43 -3.66
N GLU A 16 -22.38 28.69 -3.12
CA GLU A 16 -23.34 29.22 -2.15
C GLU A 16 -22.57 29.85 -0.97
N PRO A 17 -22.89 31.07 -0.54
CA PRO A 17 -22.17 31.73 0.54
C PRO A 17 -22.19 30.91 1.82
N PHE A 18 -21.02 30.72 2.41
CA PHE A 18 -20.89 30.12 3.73
C PHE A 18 -21.00 31.20 4.81
N PRO A 19 -21.42 30.83 6.03
CA PRO A 19 -21.38 31.77 7.15
C PRO A 19 -19.99 32.38 7.31
N GLU A 20 -19.93 33.65 7.70
CA GLU A 20 -18.64 34.29 8.01
C GLU A 20 -17.95 33.59 9.19
N LEU A 21 -16.64 33.51 9.17
CA LEU A 21 -15.86 32.99 10.30
C LEU A 21 -15.79 34.05 11.40
N ASP A 22 -15.92 33.65 12.65
CA ASP A 22 -15.93 34.57 13.79
C ASP A 22 -14.61 35.35 13.94
N ASP A 23 -13.45 34.70 13.73
CA ASP A 23 -12.12 35.32 13.79
C ASP A 23 -11.17 34.71 12.75
N PRO A 24 -11.28 35.11 11.48
CA PRO A 24 -10.42 34.59 10.42
C PRO A 24 -8.93 34.91 10.66
N ASP A 25 -8.62 36.06 11.27
CA ASP A 25 -7.24 36.47 11.54
C ASP A 25 -6.59 35.58 12.62
N LEU A 26 -7.34 35.11 13.60
CA LEU A 26 -6.87 34.14 14.59
C LEU A 26 -6.58 32.80 13.95
N ILE A 27 -7.49 32.30 13.12
CA ILE A 27 -7.35 31.04 12.40
C ILE A 27 -6.13 31.08 11.47
N GLU A 28 -5.95 32.17 10.72
CA GLU A 28 -4.77 32.33 9.85
C GLU A 28 -3.45 32.32 10.64
N ARG A 29 -3.43 32.97 11.80
CA ARG A 29 -2.25 32.97 12.69
C ARG A 29 -1.96 31.58 13.25
N GLU A 30 -2.98 30.85 13.63
CA GLU A 30 -2.86 29.47 14.10
C GLU A 30 -2.29 28.57 13.00
N ILE A 31 -2.87 28.59 11.81
CA ILE A 31 -2.40 27.79 10.66
C ILE A 31 -0.95 28.19 10.28
N ASN A 32 -0.63 29.48 10.27
CA ASN A 32 0.72 29.93 9.96
C ASN A 32 1.74 29.44 11.00
N ALA A 33 1.33 29.20 12.25
CA ALA A 33 2.20 28.67 13.30
C ALA A 33 2.57 27.19 13.09
N TRP A 34 1.86 26.45 12.25
CA TRP A 34 2.17 25.06 11.93
C TRP A 34 3.30 24.89 10.93
N PHE A 35 3.57 25.93 10.13
CA PHE A 35 4.69 25.91 9.20
C PHE A 35 6.04 25.94 9.93
N THR A 36 6.99 25.23 9.40
CA THR A 36 8.34 25.16 9.98
C THR A 36 8.96 26.56 10.03
N PRO A 37 9.37 27.02 11.19
CA PRO A 37 10.08 28.32 11.29
C PRO A 37 11.52 28.15 10.81
N TYR A 38 11.91 28.94 9.85
CA TYR A 38 13.25 28.93 9.28
C TYR A 38 14.05 30.21 9.61
N ILE A 39 15.37 30.04 9.72
CA ILE A 39 16.34 31.10 9.57
C ILE A 39 17.18 30.82 8.33
N PHE A 40 17.00 31.59 7.30
CA PHE A 40 17.84 31.55 6.11
C PHE A 40 19.04 32.47 6.31
N TYR A 41 20.21 31.99 5.91
CA TYR A 41 21.42 32.83 6.00
C TYR A 41 22.31 32.70 4.77
N GLU A 42 23.03 33.77 4.48
CA GLU A 42 24.11 33.82 3.52
C GLU A 42 25.35 34.45 4.14
N ARG A 43 26.50 33.81 4.04
CA ARG A 43 27.77 34.36 4.51
C ARG A 43 28.44 35.15 3.39
N LYS A 44 28.73 36.43 3.65
CA LYS A 44 29.39 37.35 2.73
C LYS A 44 30.76 37.78 3.26
N SER A 45 31.53 38.48 2.43
CA SER A 45 32.84 39.05 2.82
C SER A 45 33.80 38.01 3.42
N ARG A 46 33.93 36.84 2.79
CA ARG A 46 34.76 35.71 3.28
C ARG A 46 34.37 35.24 4.70
N GLY A 47 33.12 35.33 5.03
CA GLY A 47 32.57 34.88 6.31
C GLY A 47 32.62 35.90 7.44
N LYS A 48 33.02 37.14 7.18
CA LYS A 48 33.00 38.24 8.17
C LYS A 48 31.64 38.90 8.36
N TYR A 49 30.71 38.60 7.50
CA TYR A 49 29.36 39.15 7.52
C TYR A 49 28.35 38.05 7.18
N MET A 50 27.24 38.02 7.90
CA MET A 50 26.14 37.11 7.65
C MET A 50 24.86 37.90 7.47
N GLU A 51 24.22 37.73 6.36
CA GLU A 51 22.88 38.21 6.09
C GLU A 51 21.88 37.13 6.40
N LEU A 52 20.81 37.46 7.11
CA LEU A 52 19.82 36.51 7.56
C LEU A 52 18.38 36.99 7.39
N TRP A 53 17.49 36.04 7.18
CA TRP A 53 16.04 36.22 7.05
C TRP A 53 15.34 35.21 7.96
N THR A 54 14.42 35.68 8.80
CA THR A 54 13.66 34.80 9.72
C THR A 54 12.22 34.68 9.31
N SER A 55 11.73 33.48 9.06
CA SER A 55 10.32 33.24 8.72
C SER A 55 9.39 33.28 9.93
N CYS A 56 9.93 33.14 11.15
CA CYS A 56 9.16 33.12 12.40
C CYS A 56 8.75 34.48 12.93
N CYS A 57 9.51 35.52 12.63
CA CYS A 57 9.28 36.90 13.14
C CYS A 57 9.52 37.98 12.11
N GLY A 58 9.76 37.60 10.87
CA GLY A 58 9.80 38.57 9.76
C GLY A 58 11.02 39.49 9.72
N ARG A 59 12.14 39.10 10.31
CA ARG A 59 13.32 39.97 10.32
C ARG A 59 14.28 39.67 9.18
N HIS A 60 14.80 40.73 8.59
CA HIS A 60 15.91 40.69 7.66
C HIS A 60 17.02 41.56 8.21
N GLU A 61 18.16 41.00 8.55
CA GLU A 61 19.27 41.72 9.16
C GLU A 61 20.63 41.21 8.66
N GLY A 62 21.60 42.10 8.74
CA GLY A 62 23.01 41.78 8.51
C GLY A 62 23.79 41.81 9.82
N ILE A 63 24.54 40.75 10.08
CA ILE A 63 25.33 40.60 11.31
C ILE A 63 26.81 40.49 10.96
N GLU A 64 27.65 41.33 11.61
CA GLU A 64 29.10 41.19 11.58
C GLU A 64 29.51 39.93 12.38
N LEU A 65 30.47 39.17 11.89
CA LEU A 65 30.98 37.96 12.57
C LEU A 65 32.45 38.14 12.97
N PRO A 66 32.83 37.92 14.25
CA PRO A 66 31.95 37.61 15.37
C PRO A 66 31.06 38.79 15.76
N PRO A 67 29.85 38.55 16.30
CA PRO A 67 28.93 39.63 16.67
C PRO A 67 29.56 40.54 17.76
N ARG A 68 29.35 41.86 17.68
CA ARG A 68 29.86 42.83 18.66
C ARG A 68 29.20 42.64 20.03
N THR A 69 27.94 42.26 20.05
CA THR A 69 27.18 41.92 21.26
C THR A 69 26.95 40.43 21.23
N ILE A 70 27.51 39.71 22.19
CA ILE A 70 27.41 38.24 22.25
C ILE A 70 26.26 37.89 23.19
N THR A 71 25.09 37.53 22.61
CA THR A 71 24.09 36.75 23.34
C THR A 71 24.27 35.27 23.02
N PRO A 72 23.82 34.35 23.88
CA PRO A 72 23.90 32.90 23.60
C PRO A 72 23.28 32.53 22.27
N GLU A 73 22.16 33.16 21.91
CA GLU A 73 21.40 32.92 20.69
C GLU A 73 22.16 33.42 19.45
N LEU A 74 22.76 34.60 19.51
CA LEU A 74 23.58 35.14 18.42
C LEU A 74 24.86 34.34 18.23
N SER A 75 25.47 33.86 19.31
CA SER A 75 26.60 32.93 19.23
C SER A 75 26.20 31.62 18.56
N ALA A 76 25.09 31.02 18.99
CA ALA A 76 24.56 29.81 18.38
C ALA A 76 24.25 29.97 16.88
N LEU A 77 23.74 31.15 16.49
CA LEU A 77 23.47 31.47 15.10
C LEU A 77 24.77 31.66 14.29
N ALA A 78 25.78 32.29 14.87
CA ALA A 78 27.09 32.51 14.22
C ALA A 78 27.77 31.15 13.90
N ASP A 79 27.62 30.16 14.78
CA ASP A 79 28.20 28.83 14.64
C ASP A 79 27.27 27.85 13.91
N ALA A 80 26.03 28.24 13.64
CA ALA A 80 25.02 27.34 13.06
C ALA A 80 25.43 26.86 11.66
N LYS A 81 25.18 25.59 11.42
CA LYS A 81 25.35 24.93 10.13
C LYS A 81 24.00 24.69 9.49
N HIS A 82 24.03 24.45 8.20
CA HIS A 82 22.84 24.08 7.44
C HIS A 82 22.11 22.86 8.09
N ASN A 83 20.80 22.98 8.29
CA ASN A 83 19.92 22.03 8.96
C ASN A 83 20.10 21.90 10.49
N TYR A 84 20.78 22.86 11.15
CA TYR A 84 20.79 22.89 12.61
C TYR A 84 19.51 23.50 13.15
N LYS A 85 19.04 22.97 14.27
CA LYS A 85 17.96 23.58 15.07
C LYS A 85 18.57 24.51 16.09
N ILE A 86 18.09 25.74 16.15
CA ILE A 86 18.47 26.76 17.12
C ILE A 86 17.23 27.56 17.54
N HIS A 87 17.34 28.28 18.65
CA HIS A 87 16.33 29.26 19.01
C HIS A 87 16.57 30.57 18.26
N CYS A 88 15.49 31.12 17.69
CA CYS A 88 15.58 32.42 17.03
C CYS A 88 16.04 33.50 18.01
N PRO A 89 17.12 34.27 17.73
CA PRO A 89 17.61 35.27 18.65
C PRO A 89 16.65 36.44 18.88
N TYR A 90 15.59 36.55 18.08
CA TYR A 90 14.65 37.68 18.15
C TYR A 90 13.30 37.30 18.81
N CYS A 91 12.78 36.11 18.58
CA CYS A 91 11.47 35.70 19.09
C CYS A 91 11.51 34.45 19.99
N GLY A 92 12.69 33.82 20.16
CA GLY A 92 12.88 32.65 21.01
C GLY A 92 12.32 31.33 20.48
N ARG A 93 11.63 31.33 19.32
CA ARG A 93 11.06 30.10 18.72
C ARG A 93 12.18 29.17 18.24
N GLU A 94 12.04 27.86 18.46
CA GLU A 94 12.92 26.88 17.82
C GLU A 94 12.79 26.98 16.30
N THR A 95 13.89 27.07 15.59
CA THR A 95 13.95 27.29 14.14
C THR A 95 14.97 26.39 13.49
N LEU A 96 14.74 26.06 12.22
CA LEU A 96 15.65 25.30 11.39
C LEU A 96 16.49 26.23 10.51
N VAL A 97 17.80 26.12 10.64
CA VAL A 97 18.75 27.01 9.93
C VAL A 97 19.05 26.50 8.53
N LYS A 98 18.90 27.33 7.52
CA LYS A 98 19.15 26.98 6.10
C LYS A 98 20.18 27.94 5.48
N CYS A 99 21.29 27.38 5.00
CA CYS A 99 22.27 28.12 4.21
C CYS A 99 21.76 28.27 2.76
N LEU A 100 21.60 29.52 2.31
CA LEU A 100 21.05 29.80 0.97
C LEU A 100 21.96 29.31 -0.16
N GLY A 101 23.27 29.27 0.03
CA GLY A 101 24.21 28.76 -0.95
C GLY A 101 24.23 27.20 -1.04
N ARG A 102 23.70 26.52 -0.02
CA ARG A 102 23.66 25.04 0.04
C ARG A 102 22.28 24.44 -0.25
N SER A 103 21.24 25.17 -0.05
CA SER A 103 19.87 24.70 -0.20
C SER A 103 19.41 24.58 -1.65
N GLY A 104 20.30 24.28 -2.56
CA GLY A 104 20.04 23.93 -3.95
C GLY A 104 19.23 24.93 -4.78
N SER A 105 18.19 25.39 -4.36
CA SER A 105 17.47 26.63 -4.66
C SER A 105 16.35 26.75 -3.63
N ARG A 106 16.14 27.92 -3.06
CA ARG A 106 14.92 28.24 -2.29
C ARG A 106 13.66 27.85 -3.04
N ARG A 107 13.74 27.80 -4.38
CA ARG A 107 12.66 27.42 -5.31
C ARG A 107 12.02 26.06 -5.03
N THR A 108 12.67 25.18 -4.28
CA THR A 108 12.13 23.85 -3.94
C THR A 108 11.58 23.76 -2.53
N LEU A 109 11.77 24.81 -1.71
CA LEU A 109 11.27 24.79 -0.34
C LEU A 109 9.85 25.35 -0.30
N THR A 110 8.90 24.42 -0.33
CA THR A 110 7.48 24.73 -0.22
C THR A 110 6.86 23.74 0.76
N GLU A 111 6.13 24.24 1.72
CA GLU A 111 5.41 23.42 2.68
C GLU A 111 3.92 23.48 2.41
N TYR A 112 3.25 22.36 2.67
CA TYR A 112 1.83 22.17 2.37
C TYR A 112 1.14 21.60 3.60
N HIS A 113 -0.02 22.16 3.95
CA HIS A 113 -0.89 21.64 4.98
C HIS A 113 -2.31 21.55 4.45
N PRO A 114 -2.90 20.34 4.34
CA PRO A 114 -4.32 20.20 4.11
C PRO A 114 -5.07 20.51 5.41
N VAL A 115 -5.93 21.51 5.38
CA VAL A 115 -6.65 22.05 6.55
C VAL A 115 -8.13 22.00 6.28
N VAL A 116 -8.89 21.57 7.29
CA VAL A 116 -10.34 21.62 7.29
C VAL A 116 -10.80 22.55 8.42
N ILE A 117 -11.72 23.46 8.10
CA ILE A 117 -12.35 24.35 9.06
C ILE A 117 -13.83 24.00 9.14
N LEU A 118 -14.28 23.67 10.35
CA LEU A 118 -15.65 23.36 10.66
C LEU A 118 -16.34 24.59 11.25
N GLN A 119 -17.62 24.77 10.91
CA GLN A 119 -18.47 25.81 11.47
C GLN A 119 -19.89 25.30 11.54
N GLU A 120 -20.49 25.38 12.71
CA GLU A 120 -21.88 25.01 12.93
C GLU A 120 -22.79 26.22 12.71
N GLN A 121 -23.94 26.00 12.08
CA GLN A 121 -25.05 26.94 12.04
C GLN A 121 -26.38 26.18 11.97
N ASP A 122 -27.30 26.46 12.88
CA ASP A 122 -28.65 25.88 12.95
C ASP A 122 -28.66 24.32 13.00
N GLY A 123 -27.62 23.73 13.57
CA GLY A 123 -27.41 22.30 13.65
C GLY A 123 -26.74 21.68 12.43
N ASP A 124 -26.66 22.37 11.33
CA ASP A 124 -25.92 21.96 10.12
C ASP A 124 -24.42 22.26 10.27
N LEU A 125 -23.60 21.63 9.44
CA LEU A 125 -22.17 21.81 9.49
C LEU A 125 -21.64 22.28 8.15
N PHE A 126 -20.98 23.42 8.17
CA PHE A 126 -20.24 23.97 7.04
C PHE A 126 -18.77 23.60 7.16
N VAL A 127 -18.21 23.06 6.09
CA VAL A 127 -16.83 22.57 6.08
C VAL A 127 -16.07 23.21 4.93
N ARG A 128 -15.00 23.93 5.26
CA ARG A 128 -14.05 24.50 4.28
C ARG A 128 -12.81 23.67 4.28
N ALA A 129 -12.43 23.15 3.12
CA ALA A 129 -11.19 22.40 2.94
C ALA A 129 -10.19 23.21 2.11
N TYR A 130 -9.04 23.45 2.66
CA TYR A 130 -7.97 24.21 2.04
C TYR A 130 -6.71 23.36 1.86
N TRP A 131 -6.04 23.61 0.76
CA TRP A 131 -4.65 23.27 0.56
C TRP A 131 -3.82 24.51 0.87
N VAL A 132 -3.26 24.58 2.08
CA VAL A 132 -2.52 25.74 2.54
C VAL A 132 -1.06 25.57 2.17
N VAL A 133 -0.51 26.56 1.48
CA VAL A 133 0.83 26.50 0.90
C VAL A 133 1.66 27.67 1.39
N LYS A 134 2.85 27.39 1.87
CA LYS A 134 3.85 28.42 2.14
C LYS A 134 5.08 28.18 1.28
N ASN A 135 5.40 29.17 0.47
CA ASN A 135 6.55 29.15 -0.41
C ASN A 135 7.65 30.07 0.13
N TYR A 136 8.88 29.59 0.12
CA TYR A 136 10.05 30.31 0.62
C TYR A 136 11.00 30.70 -0.53
N GLU A 137 10.51 30.81 -1.77
CA GLU A 137 11.32 31.10 -2.95
C GLU A 137 11.96 32.50 -2.91
N ASP A 138 11.22 33.48 -2.44
CA ASP A 138 11.63 34.86 -2.40
C ASP A 138 11.97 35.31 -0.97
N ALA A 139 13.00 36.10 -0.83
CA ALA A 139 13.38 36.66 0.47
C ALA A 139 12.26 37.54 1.05
N ASP A 140 11.57 38.30 0.22
CA ASP A 140 10.43 39.12 0.65
C ASP A 140 9.20 38.27 0.95
N ALA A 141 9.04 37.13 0.28
CA ALA A 141 7.97 36.17 0.54
C ALA A 141 8.17 35.36 1.82
N LEU A 142 9.35 35.39 2.47
CA LEU A 142 9.58 34.71 3.75
C LEU A 142 8.61 35.19 4.85
N HIS A 143 8.08 36.37 4.71
CA HIS A 143 7.14 36.98 5.65
C HIS A 143 5.70 36.91 5.17
N ALA A 144 5.49 36.53 3.91
CA ALA A 144 4.16 36.45 3.38
C ALA A 144 3.33 35.39 4.16
N PRO A 145 2.07 35.69 4.42
CA PRO A 145 1.15 34.70 4.96
C PRO A 145 1.06 33.49 4.01
N PRO A 146 0.69 32.32 4.54
CA PRO A 146 0.45 31.17 3.67
C PRO A 146 -0.68 31.45 2.69
N LEU A 147 -0.58 30.87 1.51
CA LEU A 147 -1.61 30.94 0.47
C LEU A 147 -2.66 29.87 0.74
N PHE A 148 -3.92 30.28 0.85
CA PHE A 148 -5.07 29.40 1.04
C PHE A 148 -5.71 29.05 -0.30
N ASN A 149 -5.54 27.81 -0.74
CA ASN A 149 -6.23 27.31 -1.95
C ASN A 149 -7.44 26.51 -1.49
N LEU A 150 -8.63 27.03 -1.72
CA LEU A 150 -9.86 26.30 -1.46
C LEU A 150 -9.90 25.06 -2.37
N VAL A 151 -10.05 23.88 -1.76
CA VAL A 151 -10.11 22.61 -2.48
C VAL A 151 -11.46 21.95 -2.36
N GLY A 152 -12.25 22.37 -1.39
CA GLY A 152 -13.62 21.92 -1.23
C GLY A 152 -14.40 22.75 -0.24
N ALA A 153 -15.69 22.87 -0.47
CA ALA A 153 -16.64 23.52 0.38
C ALA A 153 -17.87 22.63 0.51
N TYR A 154 -18.25 22.28 1.74
CA TYR A 154 -19.29 21.30 2.00
C TYR A 154 -20.28 21.82 3.02
N HIS A 155 -21.57 21.67 2.73
CA HIS A 155 -22.66 21.93 3.65
C HIS A 155 -23.35 20.62 3.96
N PHE A 156 -23.15 20.10 5.15
CA PHE A 156 -23.75 18.88 5.65
C PHE A 156 -25.04 19.17 6.41
N THR A 157 -26.12 18.54 5.97
CA THR A 157 -27.46 18.68 6.54
C THR A 157 -28.02 17.32 6.96
N ALA A 158 -29.21 17.32 7.60
CA ALA A 158 -29.96 16.08 7.76
C ALA A 158 -30.54 15.65 6.40
N GLY A 159 -30.12 14.49 5.91
CA GLY A 159 -30.60 13.92 4.66
C GLY A 159 -29.67 14.07 3.47
N GLY A 160 -28.49 14.68 3.66
CA GLY A 160 -27.47 14.75 2.62
C GLY A 160 -26.47 15.87 2.79
N ALA A 161 -25.72 16.12 1.75
CA ALA A 161 -24.77 17.22 1.69
C ALA A 161 -24.74 17.86 0.31
N ARG A 162 -24.53 19.17 0.30
CA ARG A 162 -24.15 19.91 -0.91
C ARG A 162 -22.69 20.23 -0.84
N TYR A 163 -21.99 20.14 -1.94
CA TYR A 163 -20.56 20.41 -1.94
C TYR A 163 -20.06 20.90 -3.28
N TYR A 164 -18.98 21.70 -3.21
CA TYR A 164 -18.15 22.09 -4.32
C TYR A 164 -16.78 21.49 -4.08
N ALA A 165 -16.26 20.81 -5.08
CA ALA A 165 -14.91 20.25 -5.00
C ALA A 165 -14.12 20.61 -6.26
N HIS A 166 -12.83 20.89 -6.09
CA HIS A 166 -11.93 21.11 -7.21
C HIS A 166 -11.50 19.77 -7.79
N PHE A 167 -11.86 19.53 -9.07
CA PHE A 167 -11.41 18.34 -9.78
C PHE A 167 -10.14 18.65 -10.56
N TYR A 168 -9.04 18.05 -10.15
CA TYR A 168 -7.71 18.29 -10.72
C TYR A 168 -7.66 18.08 -12.23
N TYR A 169 -8.30 17.05 -12.76
CA TYR A 169 -8.30 16.75 -14.19
C TYR A 169 -9.04 17.77 -15.04
N HIS A 170 -10.03 18.44 -14.49
CA HIS A 170 -10.86 19.42 -15.19
C HIS A 170 -10.43 20.83 -14.87
N ASN A 171 -9.57 21.02 -13.89
CA ASN A 171 -9.12 22.32 -13.36
C ASN A 171 -10.29 23.29 -13.09
N LYS A 172 -11.40 22.75 -12.59
CA LYS A 172 -12.62 23.50 -12.27
C LYS A 172 -13.26 22.97 -11.00
N TYR A 173 -14.11 23.79 -10.40
CA TYR A 173 -15.00 23.38 -9.35
C TYR A 173 -16.25 22.76 -9.96
N GLU A 174 -16.70 21.68 -9.38
CA GLU A 174 -17.95 21.04 -9.78
C GLU A 174 -18.86 20.98 -8.55
N TYR A 175 -20.13 21.32 -8.77
CA TYR A 175 -21.18 21.16 -7.77
C TYR A 175 -21.70 19.74 -7.80
N ALA A 176 -21.93 19.18 -6.60
CA ALA A 176 -22.59 17.90 -6.47
C ALA A 176 -23.42 17.83 -5.19
N GLU A 177 -24.40 16.95 -5.19
CA GLU A 177 -25.24 16.66 -4.05
C GLU A 177 -25.05 15.20 -3.62
N LEU A 178 -24.86 15.01 -2.32
CA LEU A 178 -24.87 13.71 -1.71
C LEU A 178 -26.32 13.38 -1.29
N THR A 179 -26.99 12.63 -2.15
CA THR A 179 -28.34 12.11 -1.90
C THR A 179 -28.35 10.59 -1.83
N GLY A 180 -27.16 10.00 -1.74
CA GLY A 180 -26.96 8.57 -1.94
C GLY A 180 -27.42 7.74 -0.74
N LYS A 181 -28.09 6.63 -1.05
CA LYS A 181 -28.32 5.54 -0.11
C LYS A 181 -27.16 4.56 -0.13
N TYR A 182 -27.04 3.75 0.92
CA TYR A 182 -26.11 2.64 0.95
C TYR A 182 -26.29 1.72 -0.27
N ASP A 183 -25.22 1.44 -0.99
CA ASP A 183 -25.22 0.51 -2.10
C ASP A 183 -24.82 -0.88 -1.63
N PRO A 184 -25.78 -1.82 -1.50
CA PRO A 184 -25.49 -3.17 -1.01
C PRO A 184 -24.64 -4.01 -1.97
N LYS A 185 -24.54 -3.63 -3.24
CA LYS A 185 -23.70 -4.35 -4.21
C LYS A 185 -22.23 -4.01 -4.06
N HIS A 186 -21.93 -2.77 -3.74
CA HIS A 186 -20.57 -2.28 -3.57
C HIS A 186 -20.19 -2.14 -2.09
N GLU A 187 -21.11 -2.47 -1.16
CA GLU A 187 -20.91 -2.39 0.28
C GLU A 187 -20.36 -1.02 0.74
N LYS A 188 -20.78 0.06 0.08
CA LYS A 188 -20.32 1.41 0.35
C LYS A 188 -21.42 2.43 0.11
N ILE A 189 -21.31 3.57 0.78
CA ILE A 189 -22.05 4.78 0.44
C ILE A 189 -21.36 5.39 -0.79
N LYS A 190 -22.16 5.90 -1.73
CA LYS A 190 -21.60 6.77 -2.78
C LYS A 190 -21.10 8.02 -2.10
N GLU A 191 -19.82 8.07 -1.85
CA GLU A 191 -19.20 9.22 -1.23
C GLU A 191 -18.89 10.28 -2.28
N PRO A 192 -19.17 11.55 -1.98
CA PRO A 192 -18.75 12.65 -2.84
C PRO A 192 -17.23 12.71 -3.05
N PHE A 193 -16.50 12.05 -2.15
CA PHE A 193 -15.04 12.11 -2.06
C PHE A 193 -14.33 10.93 -2.72
N THR A 194 -15.05 9.87 -3.14
CA THR A 194 -14.45 8.67 -3.74
C THR A 194 -14.65 8.58 -5.23
N THR A 195 -14.98 9.68 -5.90
CA THR A 195 -15.05 9.66 -7.36
C THR A 195 -13.69 9.29 -7.94
N GLY A 196 -13.62 8.05 -8.23
CA GLY A 196 -12.67 7.31 -9.01
C GLY A 196 -11.29 7.92 -9.25
N GLY A 197 -10.30 7.32 -8.65
CA GLY A 197 -8.93 7.33 -9.10
C GLY A 197 -8.29 8.70 -9.17
N SER A 198 -7.41 8.93 -8.24
CA SER A 198 -6.34 9.90 -8.29
C SER A 198 -6.71 11.39 -8.11
N TYR A 199 -6.28 11.92 -7.00
CA TYR A 199 -6.00 13.34 -6.79
C TYR A 199 -7.18 14.30 -6.67
N GLY A 200 -8.36 13.85 -6.34
CA GLY A 200 -9.41 14.73 -5.79
C GLY A 200 -9.08 15.12 -4.35
N CYS A 201 -9.50 16.31 -3.93
CA CYS A 201 -9.24 16.89 -2.61
C CYS A 201 -9.64 16.00 -1.43
N ALA A 202 -10.51 15.04 -1.67
CA ALA A 202 -10.97 14.04 -0.70
C ALA A 202 -9.94 12.95 -0.37
N GLN A 203 -8.84 12.89 -1.09
CA GLN A 203 -7.74 11.96 -0.79
C GLN A 203 -6.73 12.53 0.21
N TYR A 204 -6.79 13.83 0.45
CA TYR A 204 -5.96 14.45 1.46
C TYR A 204 -6.69 14.35 2.80
N GLU A 205 -6.30 13.40 3.59
CA GLU A 205 -6.64 13.41 5.00
C GLU A 205 -6.18 14.75 5.58
N PRO A 206 -7.07 15.50 6.25
CA PRO A 206 -6.68 16.81 6.73
C PRO A 206 -5.53 16.67 7.73
N TYR A 207 -4.48 17.43 7.54
CA TYR A 207 -3.36 17.53 8.48
C TYR A 207 -3.86 18.05 9.83
N ALA A 208 -4.81 19.00 9.79
CA ALA A 208 -5.47 19.53 10.96
C ALA A 208 -6.92 19.91 10.67
N VAL A 209 -7.71 19.85 11.71
CA VAL A 209 -9.11 20.28 11.70
C VAL A 209 -9.27 21.39 12.73
N ILE A 210 -9.76 22.53 12.31
CA ILE A 210 -10.11 23.67 13.18
C ILE A 210 -11.63 23.65 13.40
N GLY A 211 -12.04 24.00 14.60
CA GLY A 211 -13.47 24.01 14.95
C GLY A 211 -14.02 22.62 15.26
N MET A 212 -13.23 21.70 15.81
CA MET A 212 -13.72 20.39 16.24
C MET A 212 -14.85 20.49 17.28
N GLU A 213 -14.87 21.55 18.08
CA GLU A 213 -15.94 21.87 19.04
C GLU A 213 -17.27 22.19 18.35
N GLU A 214 -17.26 22.56 17.09
CA GLU A 214 -18.47 22.79 16.30
C GLU A 214 -19.25 21.50 16.05
N LEU A 215 -18.54 20.35 16.02
CA LEU A 215 -19.18 19.04 15.95
C LEU A 215 -20.10 18.78 17.16
N ASP A 216 -19.68 19.18 18.37
CA ASP A 216 -20.45 18.96 19.60
C ASP A 216 -21.75 19.77 19.62
N LYS A 217 -21.77 20.92 18.96
CA LYS A 217 -22.92 21.78 18.82
C LYS A 217 -23.87 21.32 17.72
N SER A 218 -23.33 20.61 16.73
CA SER A 218 -24.08 20.18 15.56
C SER A 218 -24.84 18.86 15.76
N ARG A 219 -25.64 18.49 14.76
CA ARG A 219 -26.26 17.16 14.67
C ARG A 219 -25.28 16.03 14.42
N PHE A 220 -24.01 16.35 14.17
CA PHE A 220 -22.91 15.40 13.92
C PHE A 220 -22.05 15.10 15.15
N LYS A 221 -22.52 15.44 16.34
CA LYS A 221 -21.80 15.39 17.64
C LYS A 221 -21.22 14.04 18.07
N TYR A 222 -21.56 12.95 17.40
CA TYR A 222 -21.06 11.62 17.76
C TYR A 222 -19.75 11.24 17.04
N CYS A 223 -19.13 12.17 16.32
CA CYS A 223 -17.91 11.93 15.54
C CYS A 223 -16.75 11.39 16.38
N GLU A 224 -16.54 11.91 17.57
CA GLU A 224 -15.46 11.51 18.47
C GLU A 224 -15.49 10.03 18.88
N TYR A 225 -16.67 9.41 18.85
CA TYR A 225 -16.85 8.01 19.23
C TYR A 225 -16.49 7.00 18.14
N THR A 226 -16.12 7.44 16.97
CA THR A 226 -15.90 6.60 15.80
C THR A 226 -14.43 6.32 15.49
N GLY A 227 -13.50 6.86 16.28
CA GLY A 227 -12.07 6.58 16.15
C GLY A 227 -11.43 7.19 14.89
N PHE A 228 -11.82 8.42 14.53
CA PHE A 228 -11.28 9.12 13.36
C PHE A 228 -9.82 9.56 13.48
N GLY A 229 -9.33 9.67 14.71
CA GLY A 229 -7.94 9.97 14.92
C GLY A 229 -7.08 8.72 14.76
N TYR A 230 -6.20 8.66 13.81
CA TYR A 230 -5.08 7.72 13.84
C TYR A 230 -3.77 8.48 13.73
N ARG A 231 -2.75 7.91 14.35
CA ARG A 231 -1.41 8.48 14.26
C ARG A 231 -0.72 7.90 13.04
N GLN A 232 -0.42 8.74 12.09
CA GLN A 232 0.41 8.39 10.95
C GLN A 232 1.86 8.80 11.26
N MET A 233 2.80 7.90 11.01
CA MET A 233 4.21 8.28 11.02
C MET A 233 4.48 9.15 9.79
N ASP A 234 5.04 10.32 10.01
CA ASP A 234 5.59 11.12 8.94
C ASP A 234 6.67 10.32 8.20
N ASN A 235 6.52 10.19 6.89
CA ASN A 235 7.49 9.50 6.03
C ASN A 235 8.87 10.18 5.99
N TRP A 236 9.04 11.33 6.63
CA TRP A 236 10.21 12.19 6.52
C TRP A 236 10.99 12.42 7.81
N GLY A 237 10.46 12.11 8.97
CA GLY A 237 11.16 12.46 10.21
C GLY A 237 10.79 11.70 11.46
N GLY A 238 9.80 10.83 11.43
CA GLY A 238 9.41 10.01 12.57
C GLY A 238 8.57 10.73 13.63
N GLU A 239 8.09 11.94 13.38
CA GLU A 239 7.05 12.56 14.21
C GLU A 239 5.69 11.88 13.93
N GLN A 240 4.99 11.55 15.01
CA GLN A 240 3.62 11.05 14.93
C GLN A 240 2.69 12.25 14.81
N VAL A 241 2.06 12.41 13.66
CA VAL A 241 1.03 13.41 13.43
C VAL A 241 -0.33 12.75 13.61
N GLU A 242 -1.20 13.37 14.40
CA GLU A 242 -2.59 12.94 14.50
C GLU A 242 -3.35 13.41 13.26
N VAL A 243 -3.87 12.45 12.50
CA VAL A 243 -4.60 12.70 11.26
C VAL A 243 -6.05 12.35 11.49
N HIS A 244 -6.96 13.30 11.24
CA HIS A 244 -8.40 13.11 11.34
C HIS A 244 -8.95 12.46 10.07
N SER A 245 -8.44 11.26 9.77
CA SER A 245 -8.87 10.52 8.61
C SER A 245 -10.29 10.00 8.79
N GLY A 246 -11.09 10.08 7.74
CA GLY A 246 -12.47 9.61 7.76
C GLY A 246 -13.50 10.62 8.28
N LEU A 247 -13.12 11.82 8.73
CA LEU A 247 -14.05 12.85 9.18
C LEU A 247 -15.12 13.14 8.12
N MET A 248 -14.70 13.42 6.88
CA MET A 248 -15.62 13.75 5.79
C MET A 248 -16.54 12.57 5.45
N LYS A 249 -16.03 11.35 5.52
CA LYS A 249 -16.81 10.13 5.32
C LYS A 249 -17.86 9.95 6.42
N TYR A 250 -17.47 10.22 7.66
CA TYR A 250 -18.40 10.20 8.79
C TYR A 250 -19.52 11.22 8.60
N LEU A 251 -19.19 12.45 8.26
CA LEU A 251 -20.17 13.50 8.04
C LEU A 251 -21.14 13.11 6.92
N ALA A 252 -20.65 12.54 5.83
CA ALA A 252 -21.46 12.01 4.74
C ALA A 252 -22.38 10.88 5.21
N LEU A 253 -21.86 9.91 5.97
CA LEU A 253 -22.65 8.81 6.53
C LEU A 253 -23.75 9.32 7.48
N CYS A 254 -23.36 10.21 8.39
CA CYS A 254 -24.29 10.78 9.37
C CYS A 254 -25.35 11.68 8.72
N SER A 255 -25.02 12.39 7.64
CA SER A 255 -26.00 13.17 6.87
C SER A 255 -27.10 12.30 6.27
N ILE A 256 -26.74 11.09 5.80
CA ILE A 256 -27.68 10.16 5.16
C ILE A 256 -28.45 9.34 6.19
N TYR A 257 -27.77 8.90 7.26
CA TYR A 257 -28.30 7.98 8.27
C TYR A 257 -28.15 8.50 9.70
N PRO A 258 -28.63 9.72 10.03
CA PRO A 258 -28.37 10.35 11.32
C PRO A 258 -28.90 9.52 12.48
N GLN A 259 -30.11 8.97 12.37
CA GLN A 259 -30.74 8.18 13.43
C GLN A 259 -30.05 6.84 13.65
N GLN A 260 -29.62 6.19 12.57
CA GLN A 260 -28.90 4.92 12.62
C GLN A 260 -27.51 5.10 13.24
N VAL A 261 -26.78 6.14 12.87
CA VAL A 261 -25.48 6.47 13.46
C VAL A 261 -25.62 6.78 14.95
N GLU A 262 -26.55 7.64 15.32
CA GLU A 262 -26.83 7.97 16.73
C GLU A 262 -27.19 6.71 17.54
N MET A 263 -28.07 5.87 17.03
CA MET A 263 -28.51 4.63 17.68
C MET A 263 -27.31 3.66 17.84
N LEU A 264 -26.50 3.48 16.78
CA LEU A 264 -25.33 2.60 16.83
C LEU A 264 -24.33 3.05 17.90
N ILE A 265 -24.04 4.33 17.97
CA ILE A 265 -23.11 4.89 18.96
C ILE A 265 -23.67 4.75 20.37
N LYS A 266 -24.91 5.16 20.61
CA LYS A 266 -25.58 5.06 21.92
C LYS A 266 -25.72 3.63 22.44
N THR A 267 -25.84 2.64 21.55
CA THR A 267 -25.95 1.22 21.93
C THR A 267 -24.60 0.49 21.94
N GLY A 268 -23.49 1.21 21.75
CA GLY A 268 -22.12 0.67 21.82
C GLY A 268 -21.67 -0.08 20.56
N TRP A 269 -22.25 0.23 19.41
CA TRP A 269 -21.90 -0.30 18.11
C TRP A 269 -21.08 0.69 17.25
N ALA A 270 -20.34 1.60 17.88
CA ALA A 270 -19.50 2.59 17.19
C ALA A 270 -18.52 1.96 16.17
N THR A 271 -18.07 0.72 16.43
CA THR A 271 -17.23 -0.04 15.51
C THR A 271 -17.89 -0.27 14.14
N ILE A 272 -19.22 -0.37 14.07
CA ILE A 272 -19.95 -0.48 12.80
C ILE A 272 -19.78 0.79 11.97
N VAL A 273 -19.93 1.93 12.62
CA VAL A 273 -19.73 3.23 11.95
C VAL A 273 -18.30 3.32 11.43
N SER A 274 -17.31 2.97 12.24
CA SER A 274 -15.90 2.92 11.84
C SER A 274 -15.66 1.95 10.68
N ASP A 275 -16.21 0.75 10.72
CA ASP A 275 -16.06 -0.24 9.65
C ASP A 275 -16.64 0.24 8.31
N MET A 276 -17.77 0.94 8.36
CA MET A 276 -18.38 1.57 7.19
C MET A 276 -17.48 2.63 6.56
N LEU A 277 -16.85 3.46 7.40
CA LEU A 277 -16.01 4.57 6.96
C LEU A 277 -14.75 4.08 6.24
N TYR A 278 -14.18 2.97 6.69
CA TYR A 278 -12.92 2.46 6.16
C TYR A 278 -13.06 1.37 5.09
N CYS A 279 -14.25 1.23 4.50
CA CYS A 279 -14.52 0.19 3.48
C CYS A 279 -14.15 -1.24 3.91
N ARG A 280 -14.06 -1.51 5.21
CA ARG A 280 -13.85 -2.86 5.76
C ARG A 280 -15.14 -3.67 5.80
N SER A 281 -16.10 -3.26 5.03
CA SER A 281 -17.53 -3.46 5.24
C SER A 281 -18.13 -4.68 4.55
N LYS A 282 -17.37 -5.71 4.19
CA LYS A 282 -18.02 -6.99 3.81
C LYS A 282 -19.06 -7.45 4.85
N ASN A 283 -19.02 -6.89 6.04
CA ASN A 283 -19.89 -7.17 7.16
C ASN A 283 -20.97 -6.10 7.40
N ALA A 284 -20.85 -4.93 6.79
CA ALA A 284 -21.84 -3.85 6.97
C ALA A 284 -23.23 -4.22 6.42
N ALA A 285 -23.31 -5.15 5.46
CA ALA A 285 -24.57 -5.76 5.01
C ALA A 285 -25.29 -6.56 6.11
N ALA A 286 -24.66 -6.83 7.26
CA ALA A 286 -25.31 -7.41 8.41
C ALA A 286 -26.26 -6.45 9.12
N PHE A 287 -26.10 -5.13 8.93
CA PHE A 287 -26.94 -4.07 9.48
C PHE A 287 -27.85 -3.50 8.38
N ASN A 288 -29.13 -3.31 8.70
CA ASN A 288 -30.06 -2.69 7.77
C ASN A 288 -30.10 -1.17 8.00
N TRP A 289 -29.44 -0.43 7.14
CA TRP A 289 -29.34 1.03 7.18
C TRP A 289 -30.67 1.75 6.92
N GLU A 290 -31.63 1.09 6.27
CA GLU A 290 -32.98 1.63 6.01
C GLU A 290 -33.96 1.33 7.17
N SER A 291 -33.48 0.69 8.25
CA SER A 291 -34.34 0.35 9.36
C SER A 291 -34.62 1.56 10.23
N GLU A 292 -35.87 1.94 10.34
CA GLU A 292 -36.34 2.93 11.31
C GLU A 292 -36.40 2.38 12.75
N VAL A 293 -36.31 1.04 12.87
CA VAL A 293 -36.41 0.34 14.15
C VAL A 293 -35.03 -0.13 14.58
N GLY A 294 -34.57 0.32 15.73
CA GLY A 294 -33.27 -0.09 16.30
C GLY A 294 -33.26 -1.52 16.87
N GLY A 295 -32.09 -1.90 17.40
CA GLY A 295 -31.89 -3.17 18.11
C GLY A 295 -31.90 -4.41 17.21
N ALA A 296 -32.51 -5.49 17.66
CA ALA A 296 -32.46 -6.79 17.00
C ALA A 296 -32.93 -6.76 15.53
N ALA A 297 -33.95 -5.98 15.22
CA ALA A 297 -34.54 -5.90 13.88
C ALA A 297 -33.57 -5.28 12.86
N ALA A 298 -32.82 -4.24 13.24
CA ALA A 298 -31.83 -3.61 12.37
C ALA A 298 -30.69 -4.57 11.98
N PHE A 299 -30.39 -5.55 12.83
CA PHE A 299 -29.42 -6.62 12.54
C PHE A 299 -30.03 -7.84 11.87
N GLY A 300 -31.37 -7.87 11.69
CA GLY A 300 -32.09 -9.04 11.17
C GLY A 300 -31.97 -10.26 12.10
N LEU A 301 -31.91 -10.01 13.41
CA LEU A 301 -31.83 -11.01 14.46
C LEU A 301 -33.14 -11.08 15.25
N THR A 302 -33.40 -12.22 15.87
CA THR A 302 -34.43 -12.32 16.91
C THR A 302 -33.94 -11.66 18.21
N LYS A 303 -34.88 -11.31 19.10
CA LYS A 303 -34.53 -10.72 20.41
C LYS A 303 -33.56 -11.60 21.23
N PRO A 304 -33.73 -12.95 21.31
CA PRO A 304 -32.76 -13.81 21.99
C PRO A 304 -31.38 -13.78 21.35
N GLU A 305 -31.28 -13.89 20.01
CA GLU A 305 -30.01 -13.85 19.28
C GLU A 305 -29.29 -12.50 19.50
N TYR A 306 -30.00 -11.39 19.45
CA TYR A 306 -29.44 -10.08 19.72
C TYR A 306 -28.92 -9.96 21.17
N ARG A 307 -29.67 -10.50 22.15
CA ARG A 307 -29.21 -10.54 23.54
C ARG A 307 -27.95 -11.37 23.70
N ALA A 308 -27.86 -12.50 23.04
CA ALA A 308 -26.64 -13.33 23.04
C ALA A 308 -25.44 -12.54 22.55
N VAL A 309 -25.56 -11.79 21.43
CA VAL A 309 -24.49 -10.92 20.93
C VAL A 309 -24.08 -9.85 21.95
N ILE A 310 -25.06 -9.17 22.57
CA ILE A 310 -24.77 -8.15 23.58
C ILE A 310 -24.09 -8.75 24.82
N ASN A 311 -24.62 -9.86 25.33
CA ASN A 311 -24.10 -10.53 26.53
C ASN A 311 -22.73 -11.16 26.32
N SER A 312 -22.35 -11.50 25.10
CA SER A 312 -21.02 -12.00 24.76
C SER A 312 -19.90 -10.98 25.05
N GLY A 313 -20.25 -9.70 25.27
CA GLY A 313 -19.32 -8.59 25.39
C GLY A 313 -18.59 -8.24 24.09
N ARG A 314 -18.84 -8.99 23.02
CA ARG A 314 -18.20 -8.81 21.71
C ARG A 314 -19.24 -8.49 20.64
N ARG A 315 -19.30 -7.23 20.27
CA ARG A 315 -20.19 -6.73 19.21
C ARG A 315 -19.54 -6.92 17.85
N SER A 316 -19.67 -8.12 17.27
CA SER A 316 -19.06 -8.46 16.00
C SER A 316 -20.07 -8.53 14.86
N LEU A 317 -19.99 -7.61 13.94
CA LEU A 317 -20.73 -7.69 12.67
C LEU A 317 -20.34 -8.90 11.84
N LYS A 318 -19.07 -9.27 11.90
CA LYS A 318 -18.56 -10.44 11.18
C LYS A 318 -19.26 -11.72 11.66
N ALA A 319 -19.35 -11.91 12.98
CA ALA A 319 -20.07 -13.05 13.55
C ALA A 319 -21.55 -13.04 13.15
N ILE A 320 -22.22 -11.88 13.21
CA ILE A 320 -23.62 -11.75 12.79
C ILE A 320 -23.79 -12.09 11.31
N ALA A 321 -22.92 -11.55 10.43
CA ALA A 321 -22.99 -11.80 9.00
C ALA A 321 -22.79 -13.29 8.67
N GLU A 322 -21.79 -13.92 9.28
CA GLU A 322 -21.55 -15.35 9.05
C GLU A 322 -22.65 -16.22 9.65
N TYR A 323 -23.19 -15.87 10.83
CA TYR A 323 -24.33 -16.54 11.40
C TYR A 323 -25.56 -16.51 10.46
N LYS A 324 -25.88 -15.33 9.93
CA LYS A 324 -27.03 -15.20 8.97
C LYS A 324 -26.83 -16.06 7.74
N ARG A 325 -25.60 -16.15 7.21
CA ARG A 325 -25.26 -17.01 6.05
C ARG A 325 -25.40 -18.50 6.40
N LEU A 326 -24.87 -18.92 7.56
CA LEU A 326 -24.97 -20.28 8.06
C LEU A 326 -26.40 -20.69 8.39
N LYS A 327 -27.17 -19.78 9.00
CA LYS A 327 -28.60 -19.99 9.31
C LYS A 327 -29.42 -20.19 8.05
N LYS A 328 -29.19 -19.34 7.01
CA LYS A 328 -29.84 -19.48 5.70
C LYS A 328 -29.49 -20.80 5.03
N ALA A 329 -28.27 -21.29 5.18
CA ALA A 329 -27.85 -22.60 4.67
C ALA A 329 -28.32 -23.79 5.53
N GLY A 330 -28.97 -23.56 6.65
CA GLY A 330 -29.41 -24.62 7.59
C GLY A 330 -28.26 -25.27 8.37
N LEU A 331 -27.08 -24.63 8.40
CA LEU A 331 -25.85 -25.15 8.99
C LEU A 331 -25.55 -24.64 10.41
N CYS A 332 -26.30 -23.63 10.89
CA CYS A 332 -26.20 -23.14 12.26
C CYS A 332 -27.54 -22.55 12.73
N ARG A 333 -27.88 -22.80 14.00
CA ARG A 333 -29.06 -22.23 14.66
C ARG A 333 -28.75 -21.44 15.92
N ASP A 334 -27.51 -21.55 16.39
CA ASP A 334 -27.04 -20.95 17.64
C ASP A 334 -25.95 -19.91 17.33
N ILE A 335 -26.25 -18.64 17.60
CA ILE A 335 -25.32 -17.55 17.34
C ILE A 335 -24.13 -17.56 18.30
N ASP A 336 -24.29 -18.05 19.55
CA ASP A 336 -23.21 -18.16 20.53
C ASP A 336 -22.08 -19.05 20.01
N VAL A 337 -22.43 -20.11 19.29
CA VAL A 337 -21.44 -20.98 18.63
C VAL A 337 -20.60 -20.20 17.62
N VAL A 338 -21.20 -19.32 16.83
CA VAL A 338 -20.46 -18.53 15.84
C VAL A 338 -19.57 -17.48 16.52
N ILE A 339 -20.05 -16.89 17.59
CA ILE A 339 -19.27 -15.91 18.41
C ILE A 339 -18.06 -16.61 19.04
N ASP A 340 -18.25 -17.79 19.59
CA ASP A 340 -17.14 -18.56 20.17
C ASP A 340 -16.13 -19.01 19.09
N MET A 341 -16.60 -19.42 17.92
CA MET A 341 -15.74 -19.75 16.80
C MET A 341 -14.91 -18.55 16.32
N GLU A 342 -15.50 -17.35 16.30
CA GLU A 342 -14.76 -16.13 15.96
C GLU A 342 -13.66 -15.78 16.99
N ARG A 343 -13.87 -16.12 18.27
CA ARG A 343 -12.84 -15.97 19.32
C ARG A 343 -11.64 -16.88 19.09
N MET A 344 -11.89 -18.04 18.52
CA MET A 344 -10.88 -19.05 18.28
C MET A 344 -10.17 -18.90 16.95
N TYR A 345 -10.87 -18.40 15.94
CA TYR A 345 -10.36 -18.35 14.57
C TYR A 345 -10.78 -17.06 13.86
N THR A 346 -9.82 -16.36 13.28
CA THR A 346 -10.04 -15.04 12.68
C THR A 346 -10.82 -15.09 11.35
N ASP A 347 -10.74 -16.19 10.59
CA ASP A 347 -11.41 -16.34 9.31
C ASP A 347 -12.61 -17.29 9.36
N LEU A 348 -13.74 -16.78 9.86
CA LEU A 348 -15.00 -17.51 9.86
C LEU A 348 -15.51 -17.90 8.47
N ALA A 349 -15.10 -17.18 7.43
CA ALA A 349 -15.52 -17.49 6.06
C ALA A 349 -14.93 -18.82 5.59
N ASP A 350 -13.70 -19.14 5.99
CA ASP A 350 -13.08 -20.46 5.72
C ASP A 350 -13.83 -21.57 6.45
N VAL A 351 -14.13 -21.37 7.73
CA VAL A 351 -14.93 -22.33 8.51
C VAL A 351 -16.29 -22.56 7.86
N ARG A 352 -16.99 -21.49 7.48
CA ARG A 352 -18.27 -21.60 6.77
C ARG A 352 -18.14 -22.36 5.45
N ARG A 353 -17.10 -22.03 4.65
CA ARG A 353 -16.88 -22.75 3.37
C ARG A 353 -16.70 -24.24 3.59
N ALA A 354 -15.86 -24.61 4.56
CA ALA A 354 -15.64 -26.00 4.91
C ALA A 354 -16.93 -26.69 5.38
N CYS A 355 -17.68 -26.06 6.29
CA CYS A 355 -18.96 -26.57 6.74
C CYS A 355 -19.98 -26.72 5.59
N THR A 356 -20.02 -25.76 4.67
CA THR A 356 -20.94 -25.79 3.51
C THR A 356 -20.55 -26.92 2.54
N THR A 357 -19.27 -27.02 2.20
CA THR A 357 -18.76 -28.04 1.28
C THR A 357 -19.00 -29.47 1.80
N LEU A 358 -18.79 -29.66 3.10
CA LEU A 358 -18.90 -30.98 3.74
C LEU A 358 -20.28 -31.23 4.38
N ASN A 359 -21.23 -30.31 4.24
CA ASN A 359 -22.54 -30.34 4.87
C ASN A 359 -22.49 -30.60 6.38
N VAL A 360 -21.56 -29.95 7.07
CA VAL A 360 -21.34 -30.07 8.52
C VAL A 360 -22.02 -28.94 9.26
N LYS A 361 -22.81 -29.26 10.28
CA LYS A 361 -23.39 -28.26 11.17
C LYS A 361 -22.31 -27.64 12.07
N MET A 362 -22.36 -26.32 12.23
CA MET A 362 -21.40 -25.56 13.02
C MET A 362 -21.38 -26.00 14.50
N GLU A 363 -22.54 -26.32 15.06
CA GLU A 363 -22.67 -26.82 16.44
C GLU A 363 -21.93 -28.16 16.62
N LYS A 364 -21.96 -29.04 15.61
CA LYS A 364 -21.26 -30.33 15.65
C LYS A 364 -19.75 -30.11 15.57
N LEU A 365 -19.30 -29.23 14.69
CA LEU A 365 -17.88 -28.86 14.60
C LEU A 365 -17.41 -28.23 15.90
N HIS A 366 -18.14 -27.25 16.43
CA HIS A 366 -17.81 -26.58 17.70
C HIS A 366 -17.67 -27.59 18.84
N SER A 367 -18.65 -28.47 19.02
CA SER A 367 -18.61 -29.49 20.07
C SER A 367 -17.42 -30.44 19.88
N TYR A 368 -17.10 -30.80 18.65
CA TYR A 368 -15.96 -31.65 18.33
C TYR A 368 -14.64 -30.98 18.69
N ILE A 369 -14.40 -29.73 18.26
CA ILE A 369 -13.15 -29.02 18.57
C ILE A 369 -12.97 -28.75 20.06
N GLN A 370 -14.05 -28.45 20.79
CA GLN A 370 -14.01 -28.31 22.24
C GLN A 370 -13.56 -29.61 22.93
N LYS A 371 -14.07 -30.74 22.46
CA LYS A 371 -13.66 -32.08 22.96
C LYS A 371 -12.21 -32.38 22.62
N GLN A 372 -11.79 -32.12 21.38
CA GLN A 372 -10.40 -32.32 20.97
C GLN A 372 -9.43 -31.41 21.75
N GLY A 373 -9.79 -30.14 21.93
CA GLY A 373 -8.99 -29.20 22.70
C GLY A 373 -8.69 -29.68 24.12
N LYS A 374 -9.66 -30.30 24.79
CA LYS A 374 -9.45 -30.87 26.13
C LYS A 374 -8.41 -32.02 26.20
N GLN A 375 -8.16 -32.67 25.07
CA GLN A 375 -7.21 -33.79 24.96
C GLN A 375 -5.80 -33.33 24.58
N LEU A 376 -5.65 -32.05 24.15
CA LEU A 376 -4.37 -31.53 23.71
C LEU A 376 -3.52 -31.01 24.87
N THR A 377 -2.31 -31.52 24.99
CA THR A 377 -1.28 -30.94 25.82
C THR A 377 -0.42 -29.99 24.99
N LEU A 378 -0.61 -28.70 25.17
CA LEU A 378 0.06 -27.67 24.37
C LEU A 378 0.95 -26.79 25.25
N ARG A 379 1.84 -26.03 24.61
CA ARG A 379 2.66 -25.01 25.29
C ARG A 379 1.76 -23.94 25.92
N PRO A 380 2.22 -23.28 27.01
CA PRO A 380 1.53 -22.12 27.56
C PRO A 380 1.19 -21.10 26.45
N PHE A 381 0.06 -20.40 26.58
CA PHE A 381 -0.44 -19.38 25.66
C PHE A 381 -1.04 -19.87 24.32
N VAL A 382 -1.10 -21.16 24.08
CA VAL A 382 -1.82 -21.70 22.90
C VAL A 382 -3.23 -22.09 23.33
N ASN A 383 -4.26 -21.54 22.66
CA ASN A 383 -5.66 -21.92 22.88
C ASN A 383 -5.93 -23.32 22.29
N PRO A 384 -6.16 -24.36 23.13
CA PRO A 384 -6.31 -25.72 22.62
C PRO A 384 -7.47 -25.94 21.64
N PRO A 385 -8.71 -25.42 21.88
CA PRO A 385 -9.79 -25.49 20.88
C PRO A 385 -9.44 -24.80 19.56
N ALA A 386 -8.76 -23.65 19.59
CA ALA A 386 -8.33 -22.96 18.37
C ALA A 386 -7.38 -23.83 17.54
N ARG A 387 -6.41 -24.44 18.20
CA ARG A 387 -5.48 -25.36 17.55
C ARG A 387 -6.17 -26.61 16.99
N ALA A 388 -7.13 -27.16 17.73
CA ALA A 388 -7.95 -28.29 17.24
C ALA A 388 -8.75 -27.90 15.98
N LEU A 389 -9.26 -26.67 15.92
CA LEU A 389 -9.96 -26.15 14.72
C LEU A 389 -9.01 -26.04 13.53
N GLU A 390 -7.83 -25.43 13.71
CA GLU A 390 -6.81 -25.32 12.65
C GLU A 390 -6.47 -26.69 12.07
N TRP A 391 -6.13 -27.66 12.94
CA TRP A 391 -5.85 -29.02 12.48
C TRP A 391 -7.04 -29.69 11.82
N THR A 392 -8.27 -29.40 12.26
CA THR A 392 -9.46 -29.98 11.65
C THR A 392 -9.66 -29.44 10.23
N LEU A 393 -9.51 -28.12 10.02
CA LEU A 393 -9.64 -27.51 8.70
C LEU A 393 -8.52 -27.98 7.76
N ASP A 394 -7.29 -28.03 8.23
CA ASP A 394 -6.15 -28.50 7.45
C ASP A 394 -6.32 -30.00 7.11
N TYR A 395 -6.72 -30.81 8.07
CA TYR A 395 -7.01 -32.22 7.87
C TYR A 395 -8.09 -32.41 6.81
N TRP A 396 -9.22 -31.73 6.91
CA TRP A 396 -10.27 -31.83 5.92
C TRP A 396 -9.78 -31.45 4.51
N ASN A 397 -8.99 -30.40 4.39
CA ASN A 397 -8.37 -30.04 3.11
C ASN A 397 -7.46 -31.14 2.55
N MET A 398 -6.68 -31.78 3.43
CA MET A 398 -5.77 -32.86 3.02
C MET A 398 -6.53 -34.12 2.60
N VAL A 399 -7.50 -34.55 3.39
CA VAL A 399 -8.25 -35.80 3.08
C VAL A 399 -9.12 -35.64 1.83
N VAL A 400 -9.66 -34.46 1.53
CA VAL A 400 -10.32 -34.17 0.26
C VAL A 400 -9.34 -34.33 -0.91
N GLN A 401 -8.12 -33.81 -0.80
CA GLN A 401 -7.08 -33.96 -1.83
C GLN A 401 -6.59 -35.44 -1.96
N LEU A 402 -6.62 -36.18 -0.87
CA LEU A 402 -6.28 -37.60 -0.86
C LEU A 402 -7.40 -38.47 -1.46
N GLY A 403 -8.65 -37.95 -1.53
CA GLY A 403 -9.82 -38.66 -2.02
C GLY A 403 -10.42 -39.60 -0.98
N TRP A 404 -10.24 -39.33 0.31
CA TRP A 404 -10.88 -40.15 1.35
C TRP A 404 -12.39 -39.92 1.40
N ASP A 405 -13.12 -40.91 1.87
CA ASP A 405 -14.58 -40.82 1.96
C ASP A 405 -15.02 -39.90 3.11
N MET A 406 -15.40 -38.67 2.78
CA MET A 406 -15.85 -37.64 3.73
C MET A 406 -17.29 -37.90 4.23
N THR A 407 -18.00 -38.91 3.72
CA THR A 407 -19.31 -39.31 4.25
C THR A 407 -19.14 -40.21 5.49
N ASP A 408 -18.00 -40.84 5.64
CA ASP A 408 -17.66 -41.61 6.85
C ASP A 408 -17.40 -40.65 8.03
N SER A 409 -18.22 -40.77 9.05
CA SER A 409 -18.11 -39.95 10.26
C SER A 409 -16.78 -40.14 11.01
N THR A 410 -16.09 -41.24 10.86
CA THR A 410 -14.79 -41.53 11.47
C THR A 410 -13.65 -40.85 10.72
N VAL A 411 -13.82 -40.61 9.43
CA VAL A 411 -12.96 -39.79 8.59
C VAL A 411 -13.25 -38.31 8.85
N LEU A 412 -14.51 -37.92 8.87
CA LEU A 412 -14.91 -36.51 9.05
C LEU A 412 -14.57 -35.99 10.44
N PHE A 413 -14.74 -36.83 11.49
CA PHE A 413 -14.49 -36.48 12.90
C PHE A 413 -13.65 -37.55 13.60
N PRO A 414 -12.37 -37.66 13.32
CA PRO A 414 -11.52 -38.69 13.93
C PRO A 414 -11.42 -38.51 15.45
N LYS A 415 -11.18 -39.64 16.15
CA LYS A 415 -11.05 -39.65 17.62
C LYS A 415 -9.87 -38.79 18.11
N ASP A 416 -8.79 -38.79 17.37
CA ASP A 416 -7.57 -38.00 17.62
C ASP A 416 -7.25 -37.19 16.35
N ILE A 417 -7.58 -35.90 16.39
CA ILE A 417 -7.38 -35.01 15.25
C ILE A 417 -5.91 -34.82 14.94
N LYS A 418 -5.06 -34.72 15.97
CA LYS A 418 -3.63 -34.49 15.77
C LYS A 418 -2.98 -35.67 15.05
N ALA A 419 -3.20 -36.89 15.54
CA ALA A 419 -2.63 -38.09 14.93
C ALA A 419 -3.11 -38.28 13.48
N LYS A 420 -4.39 -38.01 13.21
CA LYS A 420 -4.96 -38.14 11.85
C LYS A 420 -4.52 -37.01 10.92
N HIS A 421 -4.37 -35.79 11.42
CA HIS A 421 -3.78 -34.68 10.68
C HIS A 421 -2.36 -35.03 10.24
N ASP A 422 -1.52 -35.53 11.17
CA ASP A 422 -0.12 -35.85 10.88
C ASP A 422 -0.04 -36.98 9.83
N THR A 423 -0.87 -38.04 9.97
CA THR A 423 -0.99 -39.12 8.97
C THR A 423 -1.38 -38.58 7.58
N ALA A 424 -2.41 -37.74 7.51
CA ALA A 424 -2.86 -37.17 6.24
C ALA A 424 -1.80 -36.25 5.61
N ALA A 425 -1.06 -35.52 6.42
CA ALA A 425 0.02 -34.67 5.95
C ALA A 425 1.19 -35.49 5.34
N GLU A 426 1.55 -36.60 5.99
CA GLU A 426 2.57 -37.52 5.46
C GLU A 426 2.14 -38.14 4.13
N GLU A 427 0.91 -38.64 4.05
CA GLU A 427 0.38 -39.26 2.83
C GLU A 427 0.24 -38.25 1.68
N LEU A 428 -0.24 -37.03 1.97
CA LEU A 428 -0.34 -35.98 0.97
C LEU A 428 1.04 -35.54 0.47
N THR A 429 1.99 -35.44 1.37
CA THR A 429 3.39 -35.12 1.02
C THR A 429 3.99 -36.21 0.12
N ALA A 430 3.75 -37.48 0.46
CA ALA A 430 4.22 -38.60 -0.35
C ALA A 430 3.55 -38.61 -1.74
N LYS A 431 2.25 -38.31 -1.82
CA LYS A 431 1.51 -38.19 -3.08
C LYS A 431 2.07 -37.06 -3.94
N ARG A 432 2.26 -35.87 -3.38
CA ARG A 432 2.80 -34.71 -4.09
C ARG A 432 4.21 -34.97 -4.61
N ARG A 433 5.09 -35.57 -3.80
CA ARG A 433 6.45 -35.95 -4.26
C ARG A 433 6.39 -36.86 -5.49
N ARG A 434 5.52 -37.89 -5.47
CA ARG A 434 5.37 -38.77 -6.63
C ARG A 434 4.89 -38.03 -7.88
N GLU A 435 3.94 -37.10 -7.71
CA GLU A 435 3.42 -36.28 -8.79
C GLU A 435 4.48 -35.32 -9.32
N GLU A 436 5.21 -34.63 -8.42
CA GLU A 436 6.31 -33.73 -8.75
C GLU A 436 7.44 -34.45 -9.45
N ASP A 437 7.87 -35.61 -8.93
CA ASP A 437 8.90 -36.46 -9.56
C ASP A 437 8.49 -36.86 -10.97
N SER A 438 7.23 -37.24 -11.18
CA SER A 438 6.69 -37.57 -12.50
C SER A 438 6.67 -36.37 -13.45
N VAL A 439 6.21 -35.21 -12.97
CA VAL A 439 6.17 -33.97 -13.74
C VAL A 439 7.61 -33.49 -14.03
N GLU A 440 8.48 -33.55 -13.04
CA GLU A 440 9.86 -33.15 -13.21
C GLU A 440 10.62 -34.07 -14.17
N ALA A 441 10.40 -35.38 -14.10
CA ALA A 441 10.95 -36.32 -15.05
C ALA A 441 10.51 -36.02 -16.50
N LYS A 442 9.23 -35.71 -16.71
CA LYS A 442 8.71 -35.28 -18.02
C LYS A 442 9.32 -33.95 -18.47
N LYS A 443 9.41 -32.97 -17.57
CA LYS A 443 10.02 -31.67 -17.85
C LYS A 443 11.50 -31.83 -18.20
N ARG A 444 12.23 -32.66 -17.46
CA ARG A 444 13.66 -32.97 -17.73
C ARG A 444 13.85 -33.61 -19.12
N ALA A 445 12.99 -34.57 -19.46
CA ALA A 445 13.05 -35.20 -20.77
C ALA A 445 12.78 -34.21 -21.91
N LEU A 446 11.77 -33.37 -21.79
CA LEU A 446 11.45 -32.30 -22.75
C LEU A 446 12.54 -31.22 -22.80
N ALA A 447 13.11 -30.86 -21.66
CA ALA A 447 14.23 -29.92 -21.60
C ALA A 447 15.48 -30.47 -22.29
N GLU A 448 15.83 -31.72 -22.03
CA GLU A 448 17.00 -32.37 -22.67
C GLU A 448 16.81 -32.50 -24.19
N GLU A 449 15.62 -32.88 -24.65
CA GLU A 449 15.32 -32.89 -26.09
C GLU A 449 15.48 -31.48 -26.69
N ARG A 450 15.01 -30.46 -25.99
CA ARG A 450 15.16 -29.06 -26.42
C ARG A 450 16.60 -28.61 -26.42
N LEU A 451 17.32 -28.91 -25.33
CA LEU A 451 18.74 -28.58 -25.22
C LEU A 451 19.56 -29.26 -26.34
N SER A 452 19.26 -30.53 -26.65
CA SER A 452 19.88 -31.24 -27.76
C SER A 452 19.67 -30.54 -29.12
N ARG A 453 18.42 -30.08 -29.37
CA ARG A 453 18.11 -29.29 -30.57
C ARG A 453 18.86 -27.96 -30.58
N TRP A 454 18.88 -27.27 -29.43
CA TRP A 454 19.54 -25.98 -29.30
C TRP A 454 21.08 -26.09 -29.41
N ARG A 455 21.70 -27.14 -28.86
CA ARG A 455 23.13 -27.40 -29.06
C ARG A 455 23.48 -27.46 -30.56
N LYS A 456 22.70 -28.21 -31.32
CA LYS A 456 22.90 -28.32 -32.78
C LYS A 456 22.68 -26.99 -33.49
N LYS A 457 21.76 -26.18 -33.03
CA LYS A 457 21.32 -24.93 -33.65
C LYS A 457 22.23 -23.75 -33.32
N TYR A 458 22.73 -23.66 -32.11
CA TYR A 458 23.38 -22.44 -31.63
C TYR A 458 24.85 -22.59 -31.30
N ASN A 459 25.30 -23.78 -30.87
CA ASN A 459 26.68 -23.94 -30.41
C ASN A 459 27.65 -23.86 -31.57
N ILE A 460 28.66 -23.01 -31.40
CA ILE A 460 29.79 -22.86 -32.33
C ILE A 460 31.08 -22.69 -31.54
N GLU A 461 32.21 -22.99 -32.23
CA GLU A 461 33.56 -22.61 -31.83
C GLU A 461 34.22 -21.96 -33.04
N GLN A 462 34.77 -20.75 -32.87
CA GLN A 462 35.38 -19.98 -33.94
C GLN A 462 36.41 -18.98 -33.39
N ASP A 463 37.61 -19.00 -33.97
CA ASP A 463 38.68 -18.01 -33.72
C ASP A 463 38.97 -17.74 -32.23
N GLY A 464 39.08 -18.81 -31.42
CA GLY A 464 39.43 -18.75 -30.01
C GLY A 464 38.24 -18.40 -29.05
N TYR A 465 37.04 -18.36 -29.60
CA TYR A 465 35.81 -18.16 -28.82
C TYR A 465 34.81 -19.27 -29.11
N PHE A 466 33.96 -19.53 -28.13
CA PHE A 466 32.80 -20.39 -28.34
C PHE A 466 31.51 -19.74 -27.84
N ILE A 467 30.45 -20.10 -28.52
CA ILE A 467 29.06 -19.80 -28.05
C ILE A 467 28.42 -21.16 -27.78
N ARG A 468 27.90 -21.34 -26.57
CA ARG A 468 27.13 -22.51 -26.20
C ARG A 468 25.87 -22.15 -25.45
N ILE A 469 24.87 -22.99 -25.53
CA ILE A 469 23.69 -22.86 -24.69
C ILE A 469 24.02 -23.10 -23.21
N ALA A 470 23.26 -22.52 -22.31
CA ALA A 470 23.25 -22.90 -20.91
C ALA A 470 22.64 -24.31 -20.78
N GLU A 471 23.32 -25.20 -20.07
CA GLU A 471 22.90 -26.59 -19.92
C GLU A 471 21.96 -26.82 -18.75
N SER A 472 21.92 -25.89 -17.79
CA SER A 472 21.10 -25.99 -16.58
C SER A 472 20.74 -24.63 -16.01
N ALA A 473 19.66 -24.64 -15.20
CA ALA A 473 19.27 -23.47 -14.41
C ALA A 473 20.39 -23.01 -13.47
N LYS A 474 21.16 -23.95 -12.92
CA LYS A 474 22.28 -23.64 -12.00
C LYS A 474 23.38 -22.83 -12.69
N GLU A 475 23.71 -23.17 -13.94
CA GLU A 475 24.69 -22.40 -14.73
C GLU A 475 24.24 -20.97 -14.95
N ILE A 476 22.94 -20.76 -15.25
CA ILE A 476 22.39 -19.43 -15.48
C ILE A 476 22.41 -18.58 -14.20
N VAL A 477 22.07 -19.19 -13.06
CA VAL A 477 22.14 -18.52 -11.76
C VAL A 477 23.58 -18.16 -11.41
N HIS A 478 24.53 -19.08 -11.64
CA HIS A 478 25.94 -18.83 -11.41
C HIS A 478 26.47 -17.70 -12.30
N GLU A 479 26.14 -17.71 -13.59
CA GLU A 479 26.52 -16.66 -14.54
C GLU A 479 26.03 -15.27 -14.09
N GLY A 480 24.77 -15.18 -13.60
CA GLY A 480 24.22 -13.94 -13.05
C GLY A 480 24.98 -13.43 -11.83
N THR A 481 25.46 -14.34 -10.98
CA THR A 481 26.26 -13.99 -9.80
C THR A 481 27.63 -13.48 -10.22
N VAL A 482 28.32 -14.17 -11.15
CA VAL A 482 29.67 -13.82 -11.63
C VAL A 482 29.65 -12.50 -12.39
N LEU A 483 28.73 -12.33 -13.31
CA LEU A 483 28.61 -11.13 -14.15
C LEU A 483 27.83 -9.98 -13.51
N LYS A 484 27.28 -10.17 -12.29
CA LYS A 484 26.50 -9.16 -11.56
C LYS A 484 25.37 -8.54 -12.39
N HIS A 485 24.57 -9.37 -13.04
CA HIS A 485 23.40 -8.96 -13.79
C HIS A 485 22.20 -9.91 -13.59
N CYS A 486 21.02 -9.51 -14.04
CA CYS A 486 19.75 -10.15 -13.69
C CYS A 486 19.45 -11.48 -14.41
N VAL A 487 20.39 -12.11 -15.13
CA VAL A 487 20.14 -13.34 -15.90
C VAL A 487 19.66 -14.50 -15.04
N ALA A 488 20.00 -14.52 -13.74
CA ALA A 488 19.52 -15.55 -12.82
C ALA A 488 17.97 -15.69 -12.83
N GLY A 489 17.24 -14.58 -13.00
CA GLY A 489 15.79 -14.58 -13.13
C GLY A 489 15.23 -15.22 -14.42
N TYR A 490 16.11 -15.52 -15.40
CA TYR A 490 15.72 -16.17 -16.66
C TYR A 490 15.90 -17.68 -16.64
N ALA A 491 16.46 -18.26 -15.59
CA ALA A 491 16.76 -19.67 -15.50
C ALA A 491 15.53 -20.57 -15.80
N GLN A 492 14.40 -20.28 -15.15
CA GLN A 492 13.17 -21.03 -15.36
C GLN A 492 12.62 -20.83 -16.79
N ARG A 493 12.66 -19.61 -17.30
CA ARG A 493 12.19 -19.29 -18.66
C ARG A 493 13.01 -20.01 -19.74
N HIS A 494 14.30 -20.16 -19.53
CA HIS A 494 15.16 -20.95 -20.40
C HIS A 494 14.80 -22.44 -20.34
N MET A 495 14.65 -22.98 -19.13
CA MET A 495 14.28 -24.40 -18.96
C MET A 495 12.88 -24.71 -19.52
N ASP A 496 11.95 -23.74 -19.52
CA ASP A 496 10.61 -23.84 -20.11
C ASP A 496 10.60 -23.57 -21.63
N GLY A 497 11.70 -23.08 -22.19
CA GLY A 497 11.84 -22.81 -23.63
C GLY A 497 11.24 -21.48 -24.09
N GLN A 498 10.97 -20.56 -23.18
CA GLN A 498 10.45 -19.22 -23.49
C GLN A 498 11.54 -18.26 -23.98
N CYS A 499 12.78 -18.55 -23.67
CA CYS A 499 13.97 -17.86 -24.18
C CYS A 499 15.14 -18.85 -24.23
N THR A 500 16.19 -18.51 -24.98
CA THR A 500 17.42 -19.31 -25.01
C THR A 500 18.55 -18.46 -24.45
N ILE A 501 19.15 -18.90 -23.36
CA ILE A 501 20.32 -18.27 -22.76
C ILE A 501 21.56 -19.03 -23.25
N LEU A 502 22.55 -18.27 -23.73
CA LEU A 502 23.82 -18.79 -24.19
C LEU A 502 24.95 -18.00 -23.53
N PHE A 503 26.09 -18.66 -23.44
CA PHE A 503 27.33 -18.09 -22.95
C PHE A 503 28.31 -17.96 -24.12
N LEU A 504 28.89 -16.77 -24.26
CA LEU A 504 30.02 -16.53 -25.15
C LEU A 504 31.26 -16.41 -24.27
N ARG A 505 32.26 -17.28 -24.52
CA ARG A 505 33.46 -17.35 -23.70
C ARG A 505 34.70 -17.57 -24.59
N ARG A 506 35.89 -17.42 -24.02
CA ARG A 506 37.16 -17.73 -24.67
C ARG A 506 37.48 -19.21 -24.56
N CYS A 507 38.05 -19.79 -25.59
CA CYS A 507 38.48 -21.19 -25.56
C CYS A 507 39.64 -21.42 -24.58
N GLU A 508 40.50 -20.41 -24.38
CA GLU A 508 41.63 -20.45 -23.45
C GLU A 508 41.22 -20.50 -21.99
N THR A 509 40.11 -19.85 -21.65
CA THR A 509 39.54 -19.76 -20.27
C THR A 509 38.06 -20.10 -20.30
N PRO A 510 37.68 -21.35 -20.56
CA PRO A 510 36.28 -21.74 -20.79
C PRO A 510 35.39 -21.56 -19.56
N GLU A 511 35.98 -21.54 -18.36
CA GLU A 511 35.24 -21.33 -17.10
C GLU A 511 34.96 -19.85 -16.79
N ASP A 512 35.71 -18.93 -17.42
CA ASP A 512 35.54 -17.50 -17.17
C ASP A 512 34.34 -16.96 -17.92
N SER A 513 33.40 -16.40 -17.19
CA SER A 513 32.24 -15.75 -17.77
C SER A 513 32.61 -14.46 -18.48
N LEU A 514 32.28 -14.36 -19.76
CA LEU A 514 32.59 -13.18 -20.58
C LEU A 514 31.30 -12.41 -20.94
N TYR A 515 30.41 -13.05 -21.69
CA TYR A 515 29.14 -12.45 -22.10
C TYR A 515 28.00 -13.48 -22.03
N THR A 516 26.83 -13.01 -21.59
CA THR A 516 25.58 -13.75 -21.65
C THR A 516 24.74 -13.24 -22.82
N ILE A 517 24.21 -14.14 -23.62
CA ILE A 517 23.36 -13.86 -24.78
C ILE A 517 21.95 -14.39 -24.48
N GLU A 518 20.93 -13.58 -24.74
CA GLU A 518 19.54 -14.00 -24.81
C GLU A 518 19.07 -14.03 -26.27
N MET A 519 18.52 -15.16 -26.69
CA MET A 519 17.86 -15.33 -27.99
C MET A 519 16.35 -15.53 -27.76
N ARG A 520 15.54 -14.92 -28.62
CA ARG A 520 14.10 -15.16 -28.73
C ARG A 520 13.75 -15.32 -30.21
N ASP A 521 13.06 -16.37 -30.56
CA ASP A 521 12.63 -16.66 -31.94
C ASP A 521 13.77 -16.51 -32.97
N ASP A 522 14.94 -17.07 -32.64
CA ASP A 522 16.15 -17.00 -33.44
C ASP A 522 16.74 -15.60 -33.66
N LYS A 523 16.28 -14.63 -32.91
CA LYS A 523 16.81 -13.27 -32.93
C LYS A 523 17.60 -12.99 -31.66
N LEU A 524 18.72 -12.32 -31.82
CA LEU A 524 19.47 -11.78 -30.69
C LEU A 524 18.63 -10.72 -30.02
N TRP A 525 18.22 -11.00 -28.77
CA TRP A 525 17.43 -10.05 -27.98
C TRP A 525 18.33 -9.11 -27.22
N GLN A 526 19.29 -9.65 -26.49
CA GLN A 526 20.30 -8.88 -25.74
C GLN A 526 21.57 -9.67 -25.54
N ILE A 527 22.68 -8.95 -25.30
CA ILE A 527 23.97 -9.50 -24.90
C ILE A 527 24.58 -8.56 -23.87
N HIS A 528 24.99 -9.11 -22.74
CA HIS A 528 25.56 -8.36 -21.64
C HIS A 528 26.75 -9.07 -21.03
N GLY A 529 27.71 -8.28 -20.53
CA GLY A 529 28.84 -8.70 -19.72
C GLY A 529 28.70 -8.26 -18.27
N TYR A 530 29.82 -8.01 -17.63
CA TYR A 530 29.89 -7.66 -16.22
C TYR A 530 29.12 -6.35 -15.92
N ALA A 531 28.21 -6.39 -14.94
CA ALA A 531 27.41 -5.28 -14.46
C ALA A 531 26.64 -4.53 -15.59
N ASN A 532 26.21 -5.24 -16.64
CA ASN A 532 25.59 -4.67 -17.84
C ASN A 532 26.44 -3.54 -18.46
N GLU A 533 27.75 -3.71 -18.49
CA GLU A 533 28.72 -2.75 -19.03
C GLU A 533 28.82 -1.43 -18.26
N HIS A 534 28.31 -1.37 -17.03
CA HIS A 534 28.41 -0.21 -16.17
C HIS A 534 29.32 -0.47 -14.98
N VAL A 535 30.54 0.03 -14.99
CA VAL A 535 31.52 -0.17 -13.93
C VAL A 535 32.05 1.17 -13.44
N GLY A 536 31.91 1.43 -12.14
CA GLY A 536 32.43 2.64 -11.51
C GLY A 536 31.89 3.96 -12.11
N GLY A 537 30.63 3.94 -12.58
CA GLY A 537 29.99 5.12 -13.20
C GLY A 537 30.40 5.38 -14.65
N LYS A 538 31.19 4.46 -15.27
CA LYS A 538 31.58 4.52 -16.70
C LYS A 538 30.90 3.41 -17.47
N SER A 539 30.43 3.73 -18.68
CA SER A 539 29.92 2.74 -19.63
C SER A 539 31.08 2.16 -20.44
N LEU A 540 31.16 0.84 -20.50
CA LEU A 540 32.10 0.12 -21.38
C LEU A 540 31.49 -0.04 -22.79
N PRO A 541 32.28 -0.34 -23.83
CA PRO A 541 31.76 -0.60 -25.16
C PRO A 541 30.76 -1.75 -25.15
N ALA A 542 29.64 -1.58 -25.85
CA ALA A 542 28.57 -2.57 -25.88
C ALA A 542 29.07 -3.89 -26.48
N PRO A 543 28.87 -5.05 -25.82
CA PRO A 543 29.35 -6.36 -26.28
C PRO A 543 28.89 -6.71 -27.70
N ARG A 544 27.71 -6.24 -28.10
CA ARG A 544 27.16 -6.43 -29.44
C ARG A 544 28.04 -5.83 -30.51
N ASN A 545 28.69 -4.70 -30.25
CA ASN A 545 29.58 -4.02 -31.19
C ASN A 545 30.99 -4.64 -31.18
N THR A 546 31.52 -4.91 -29.99
CA THR A 546 32.86 -5.50 -29.82
C THR A 546 32.97 -6.90 -30.44
N MET A 547 31.91 -7.68 -30.36
CA MET A 547 31.84 -9.06 -30.86
C MET A 547 31.09 -9.18 -32.19
N ALA A 548 30.82 -8.08 -32.90
CA ALA A 548 30.08 -8.08 -34.16
C ALA A 548 30.69 -8.99 -35.21
N TRP A 549 32.03 -9.07 -35.26
CA TRP A 549 32.78 -9.92 -36.18
C TRP A 549 32.43 -11.41 -36.04
N LEU A 550 32.09 -11.89 -34.84
CA LEU A 550 31.66 -13.24 -34.54
C LEU A 550 30.13 -13.39 -34.57
N LEU A 551 29.43 -12.45 -33.97
CA LEU A 551 27.96 -12.50 -33.79
C LEU A 551 27.21 -12.36 -35.12
N ASP A 552 27.66 -11.52 -36.06
CA ASP A 552 26.94 -11.33 -37.32
C ASP A 552 27.02 -12.56 -38.22
N PRO A 553 28.21 -13.21 -38.45
CA PRO A 553 28.28 -14.48 -39.16
C PRO A 553 27.52 -15.61 -38.47
N TRP A 554 27.51 -15.64 -37.12
CA TRP A 554 26.78 -16.64 -36.34
C TRP A 554 25.27 -16.48 -36.50
N LEU A 555 24.74 -15.26 -36.42
CA LEU A 555 23.31 -14.97 -36.62
C LEU A 555 22.88 -15.28 -38.06
N ASP A 556 23.73 -15.00 -39.05
CA ASP A 556 23.48 -15.40 -40.45
C ASP A 556 23.48 -16.92 -40.61
N TRP A 557 24.36 -17.61 -39.94
CA TRP A 557 24.43 -19.09 -39.93
C TRP A 557 23.15 -19.69 -39.32
N ILE A 558 22.63 -19.14 -38.19
CA ILE A 558 21.38 -19.57 -37.60
C ILE A 558 20.23 -19.37 -38.60
N ARG A 559 20.13 -18.19 -39.25
CA ARG A 559 19.08 -17.89 -40.23
C ARG A 559 19.10 -18.86 -41.44
N ARG A 560 20.24 -19.39 -41.76
CA ARG A 560 20.40 -20.41 -42.82
C ARG A 560 20.15 -21.85 -42.35
N GLY A 561 19.59 -22.03 -41.15
CA GLY A 561 19.28 -23.33 -40.57
C GLY A 561 20.49 -24.07 -39.98
N SER A 562 21.50 -23.32 -39.56
CA SER A 562 22.68 -23.83 -38.85
C SER A 562 23.46 -24.94 -39.61
N PRO A 563 23.80 -24.77 -40.89
CA PRO A 563 24.42 -25.82 -41.70
C PRO A 563 25.82 -26.21 -41.17
N ARG A 564 26.08 -27.53 -41.11
CA ARG A 564 27.39 -28.08 -40.68
C ARG A 564 28.04 -28.86 -41.80
N SER A 565 29.36 -28.99 -41.72
CA SER A 565 30.14 -29.85 -42.59
C SER A 565 29.92 -31.33 -42.22
N LYS A 566 30.47 -32.26 -43.05
CA LYS A 566 30.41 -33.70 -42.77
C LYS A 566 31.06 -34.07 -41.44
N ASP A 567 32.03 -33.32 -41.00
CA ASP A 567 32.78 -33.44 -39.74
C ASP A 567 32.14 -32.69 -38.59
N GLY A 568 30.88 -32.20 -38.76
CA GLY A 568 30.08 -31.54 -37.71
C GLY A 568 30.48 -30.07 -37.47
N LYS A 569 31.47 -29.49 -38.16
CA LYS A 569 31.87 -28.09 -37.97
C LYS A 569 30.85 -27.10 -38.55
N PRO A 570 30.58 -25.97 -37.88
CA PRO A 570 29.65 -24.95 -38.39
C PRO A 570 30.20 -24.31 -39.68
N LYS A 571 29.33 -24.14 -40.69
CA LYS A 571 29.67 -23.46 -41.95
C LYS A 571 29.38 -21.95 -41.84
N LEU A 572 30.19 -21.22 -41.08
CA LEU A 572 30.10 -19.78 -40.97
C LEU A 572 30.63 -19.10 -42.24
N LYS A 573 29.97 -18.02 -42.68
CA LYS A 573 30.46 -17.14 -43.76
C LYS A 573 31.10 -15.91 -43.13
N MET A 574 32.39 -15.99 -42.80
CA MET A 574 33.14 -14.84 -42.30
C MET A 574 33.30 -13.80 -43.41
N LYS A 575 33.06 -12.53 -43.10
CA LYS A 575 33.41 -11.45 -44.01
C LYS A 575 34.94 -11.42 -44.12
N LYS A 576 35.50 -11.58 -45.34
CA LYS A 576 36.90 -11.30 -45.59
C LYS A 576 37.15 -9.82 -45.27
N GLU A 577 38.02 -9.53 -44.29
CA GLU A 577 38.54 -8.19 -44.14
C GLU A 577 39.15 -7.78 -45.47
N LYS A 578 38.66 -6.70 -46.06
CA LYS A 578 39.38 -6.03 -47.14
C LYS A 578 40.62 -5.45 -46.46
N THR A 579 41.74 -6.12 -46.59
CA THR A 579 43.07 -5.53 -46.35
C THR A 579 43.14 -4.27 -47.19
N ALA A 580 43.08 -3.10 -46.50
CA ALA A 580 43.39 -1.81 -47.11
C ALA A 580 44.90 -1.61 -47.07
#